data_c389ca0de181bff6c6668b75ebed3265
#
_entry.id   c389ca0de181bff6c6668b75ebed3265
#
_cell.length_a   1.000
_cell.length_b   1.000
_cell.length_c   1.000
_cell.angle_alpha   90.00
_cell.angle_beta   90.00
_cell.angle_gamma   90.00
#
_symmetry.space_group_name_H-M   'P 1'
#
loop_
_entity.id
_entity.type
_entity.pdbx_description
1 polymer ?
#
loop_
_entity_poly.entity_id
_entity_poly.type
_entity_poly.pdbx_seq_one_letter_code
_entity_poly.pdbx_strand_id
1 'polypeptide(L)'
;MKLLASVIVLASLVAGCSSPTEPSANVPFSTVDLRVGTGPEAVPGSRVTVNYNGWLYNSGGVDNKGTRFDAGTFQYVIGQNVITGFSQGTTGMRVGGIRRVTIPPSLGYGSQGSGQTIPPNSTLIFEIELVSIP
;
A
#
# COMPACT_ATOMS: atom_id res chain seq x y z
N MET A 1 -27.31 -50.47 -29.53
CA MET A 1 -27.10 -50.00 -29.10
C MET A 1 -26.37 -49.42 -28.42
N LYS A 2 -25.99 -48.88 -27.92
CA LYS A 2 -25.42 -48.33 -27.28
C LYS A 2 -24.58 -47.51 -27.24
N LEU A 3 -24.39 -46.69 -27.07
CA LEU A 3 -23.65 -45.97 -27.04
C LEU A 3 -23.07 -45.39 -26.16
N LEU A 4 -22.40 -45.23 -25.82
CA LEU A 4 -21.71 -44.72 -25.00
C LEU A 4 -21.15 -43.53 -25.23
N ALA A 5 -21.58 -42.48 -24.79
CA ALA A 5 -20.96 -41.22 -24.87
C ALA A 5 -19.98 -41.12 -23.76
N SER A 6 -18.86 -41.29 -24.12
CA SER A 6 -17.80 -40.98 -23.23
C SER A 6 -17.67 -39.48 -23.16
N VAL A 7 -18.19 -38.93 -22.15
CA VAL A 7 -17.96 -37.55 -21.89
C VAL A 7 -16.59 -37.45 -21.25
N ILE A 8 -15.69 -37.06 -22.04
CA ILE A 8 -14.42 -36.70 -21.49
C ILE A 8 -14.54 -35.30 -21.02
N VAL A 9 -14.71 -35.16 -19.77
CA VAL A 9 -14.56 -33.88 -19.15
C VAL A 9 -13.08 -33.62 -19.10
N LEU A 10 -12.65 -32.89 -20.06
CA LEU A 10 -11.33 -32.35 -19.96
C LEU A 10 -11.40 -31.21 -18.99
N ALA A 11 -11.09 -31.50 -17.79
CA ALA A 11 -10.79 -30.46 -16.88
C ALA A 11 -9.48 -29.85 -17.34
N SER A 12 -9.59 -28.80 -18.10
CA SER A 12 -8.43 -28.02 -18.35
C SER A 12 -8.08 -27.36 -17.06
N LEU A 13 -7.12 -27.92 -16.43
CA LEU A 13 -6.50 -27.26 -15.34
C LEU A 13 -5.71 -26.13 -15.89
N VAL A 14 -6.26 -25.01 -15.86
CA VAL A 14 -5.45 -23.83 -16.00
C VAL A 14 -4.80 -23.64 -14.66
N ALA A 15 -3.65 -24.17 -14.55
CA ALA A 15 -2.80 -23.73 -13.48
C ALA A 15 -2.48 -22.29 -13.78
N GLY A 16 -3.19 -21.39 -13.19
CA GLY A 16 -2.77 -20.04 -13.17
C GLY A 16 -1.46 -20.01 -12.43
N CYS A 17 -0.39 -20.00 -13.15
CA CYS A 17 0.88 -19.71 -12.54
C CYS A 17 0.92 -18.25 -12.21
N SER A 18 0.46 -17.92 -11.05
CA SER A 18 0.88 -16.67 -10.49
C SER A 18 2.32 -16.86 -10.07
N SER A 19 3.20 -16.27 -10.80
CA SER A 19 4.58 -16.20 -10.40
C SER A 19 4.66 -15.50 -9.06
N PRO A 20 5.28 -16.11 -8.05
CA PRO A 20 5.41 -15.47 -6.75
C PRO A 20 6.23 -14.19 -6.78
N THR A 21 6.88 -13.90 -7.89
CA THR A 21 7.66 -12.68 -8.05
C THR A 21 6.91 -11.60 -8.79
N GLU A 22 5.66 -11.88 -9.19
CA GLU A 22 4.88 -10.84 -9.81
C GLU A 22 4.72 -9.70 -8.84
N PRO A 23 5.16 -8.52 -9.21
CA PRO A 23 4.89 -7.37 -8.39
C PRO A 23 3.39 -7.27 -8.24
N SER A 24 2.99 -6.92 -7.07
CA SER A 24 1.59 -6.73 -6.76
C SER A 24 1.05 -5.48 -7.45
N ALA A 25 1.25 -5.41 -8.77
CA ALA A 25 0.91 -4.23 -9.55
C ALA A 25 -0.58 -3.92 -9.55
N ASN A 26 -1.40 -4.92 -9.22
CA ASN A 26 -2.85 -4.78 -9.25
C ASN A 26 -3.46 -4.55 -7.88
N VAL A 27 -2.66 -4.31 -6.86
CA VAL A 27 -3.19 -4.00 -5.53
C VAL A 27 -3.68 -2.56 -5.53
N PRO A 28 -4.97 -2.32 -5.27
CA PRO A 28 -5.48 -0.96 -5.29
C PRO A 28 -5.03 -0.16 -4.06
N PHE A 29 -5.08 1.14 -4.19
CA PHE A 29 -4.93 2.03 -3.04
C PHE A 29 -6.01 1.72 -2.01
N SER A 30 -5.60 1.59 -0.75
CA SER A 30 -6.55 1.37 0.34
C SER A 30 -5.99 1.88 1.65
N THR A 31 -6.89 2.14 2.59
CA THR A 31 -6.51 2.58 3.93
C THR A 31 -7.28 1.77 4.96
N VAL A 32 -6.63 1.53 6.10
CA VAL A 32 -7.25 0.90 7.27
C VAL A 32 -6.84 1.71 8.48
N ASP A 33 -7.82 2.21 9.23
CA ASP A 33 -7.53 2.91 10.48
C ASP A 33 -7.22 1.90 11.56
N LEU A 34 -5.98 1.93 12.05
CA LEU A 34 -5.56 1.10 13.17
C LEU A 34 -5.94 1.74 14.50
N ARG A 35 -5.97 3.06 14.52
CA ARG A 35 -6.46 3.85 15.66
C ARG A 35 -7.03 5.16 15.12
N VAL A 36 -8.23 5.50 15.53
CA VAL A 36 -8.84 6.76 15.12
C VAL A 36 -8.43 7.82 16.12
N GLY A 37 -7.83 8.90 15.62
CA GLY A 37 -7.44 10.02 16.46
C GLY A 37 -8.65 10.88 16.86
N THR A 38 -8.45 11.72 17.85
CA THR A 38 -9.51 12.61 18.36
C THR A 38 -9.19 14.09 18.16
N GLY A 39 -8.00 14.40 17.63
CA GLY A 39 -7.58 15.77 17.42
C GLY A 39 -8.06 16.34 16.09
N PRO A 40 -7.45 17.46 15.67
CA PRO A 40 -7.80 18.09 14.40
C PRO A 40 -7.61 17.17 13.20
N GLU A 41 -8.40 17.39 12.18
CA GLU A 41 -8.36 16.59 10.96
C GLU A 41 -7.36 17.16 9.98
N ALA A 42 -6.58 16.30 9.36
CA ALA A 42 -5.66 16.65 8.30
C ALA A 42 -6.42 16.83 6.99
N VAL A 43 -6.25 17.99 6.38
CA VAL A 43 -6.87 18.32 5.09
C VAL A 43 -5.78 18.72 4.10
N PRO A 44 -6.06 18.69 2.78
CA PRO A 44 -5.07 19.15 1.81
C PRO A 44 -4.57 20.56 2.16
N GLY A 45 -3.26 20.74 2.11
CA GLY A 45 -2.63 22.01 2.48
C GLY A 45 -2.26 22.11 3.95
N SER A 46 -2.70 21.19 4.81
CA SER A 46 -2.28 21.15 6.20
C SER A 46 -0.80 20.81 6.31
N ARG A 47 -0.10 21.52 7.21
CA ARG A 47 1.25 21.11 7.61
C ARG A 47 1.11 20.11 8.73
N VAL A 48 1.68 18.93 8.54
CA VAL A 48 1.51 17.82 9.48
C VAL A 48 2.87 17.29 9.90
N THR A 49 2.92 16.78 11.13
CA THR A 49 4.05 15.99 11.62
C THR A 49 3.59 14.55 11.76
N VAL A 50 4.31 13.62 11.15
CA VAL A 50 3.95 12.22 11.16
C VAL A 50 5.14 11.36 11.58
N ASN A 51 4.84 10.27 12.26
CA ASN A 51 5.74 9.13 12.38
C ASN A 51 5.31 8.10 11.36
N TYR A 52 6.25 7.45 10.71
CA TYR A 52 5.89 6.45 9.71
C TYR A 52 6.85 5.28 9.69
N ASN A 53 6.35 4.15 9.24
CA ASN A 53 7.11 2.99 8.82
C ASN A 53 6.63 2.59 7.44
N GLY A 54 7.57 2.17 6.59
CA GLY A 54 7.25 1.75 5.23
C GLY A 54 7.83 0.38 4.92
N TRP A 55 7.02 -0.46 4.28
CA TRP A 55 7.39 -1.81 3.85
C TRP A 55 7.05 -1.99 2.38
N LEU A 56 7.85 -2.82 1.72
CA LEU A 56 7.44 -3.34 0.43
C LEU A 56 6.27 -4.30 0.65
N TYR A 57 5.29 -4.26 -0.25
CA TYR A 57 4.17 -5.17 -0.18
C TYR A 57 4.64 -6.60 -0.41
N ASN A 58 4.13 -7.53 0.39
CA ASN A 58 4.35 -8.96 0.22
C ASN A 58 3.09 -9.69 0.66
N SER A 59 2.40 -10.30 -0.28
CA SER A 59 1.15 -10.98 -0.02
C SER A 59 1.30 -12.15 0.97
N GLY A 60 2.50 -12.68 1.12
CA GLY A 60 2.78 -13.74 2.10
C GLY A 60 3.21 -13.24 3.46
N GLY A 61 3.37 -11.93 3.63
CA GLY A 61 3.80 -11.37 4.90
C GLY A 61 2.63 -11.05 5.83
N VAL A 62 2.93 -10.88 7.09
CA VAL A 62 1.95 -10.43 8.08
C VAL A 62 1.48 -9.02 7.69
N ASP A 63 0.17 -8.84 7.61
CA ASP A 63 -0.43 -7.57 7.15
C ASP A 63 0.10 -7.15 5.78
N ASN A 64 0.47 -8.11 4.94
CA ASN A 64 1.05 -7.91 3.61
C ASN A 64 2.36 -7.15 3.62
N LYS A 65 3.09 -7.17 4.73
CA LYS A 65 4.35 -6.46 4.87
C LYS A 65 5.52 -7.35 4.50
N GLY A 66 6.34 -6.85 3.59
CA GLY A 66 7.62 -7.45 3.25
C GLY A 66 8.77 -6.74 3.96
N THR A 67 9.84 -6.48 3.23
CA THR A 67 11.00 -5.80 3.76
C THR A 67 10.67 -4.36 4.11
N ARG A 68 11.03 -3.95 5.32
CA ARG A 68 10.93 -2.55 5.72
C ARG A 68 12.03 -1.76 5.01
N PHE A 69 11.64 -0.66 4.35
CA PHE A 69 12.60 0.13 3.61
C PHE A 69 12.86 1.50 4.24
N ASP A 70 12.00 1.96 5.12
CA ASP A 70 12.16 3.28 5.72
C ASP A 70 11.31 3.42 6.97
N ALA A 71 11.73 4.32 7.84
CA ALA A 71 10.99 4.70 9.03
C ALA A 71 11.52 6.04 9.51
N GLY A 72 10.67 6.83 10.12
CA GLY A 72 11.11 8.11 10.66
C GLY A 72 9.98 9.01 11.08
N THR A 73 10.35 10.23 11.37
CA THR A 73 9.45 11.32 11.70
C THR A 73 9.78 12.49 10.81
N PHE A 74 8.78 13.07 10.19
CA PHE A 74 9.02 14.27 9.41
C PHE A 74 7.78 15.13 9.33
N GLN A 75 7.99 16.37 8.90
CA GLN A 75 6.94 17.36 8.74
C GLN A 75 6.81 17.68 7.26
N TYR A 76 5.59 17.76 6.77
CA TYR A 76 5.35 18.12 5.38
C TYR A 76 3.97 18.76 5.23
N VAL A 77 3.74 19.35 4.09
CA VAL A 77 2.44 19.91 3.71
C VAL A 77 1.74 18.89 2.83
N ILE A 78 0.53 18.50 3.21
CA ILE A 78 -0.24 17.49 2.45
C ILE A 78 -0.45 17.99 1.01
N GLY A 79 -0.05 17.17 0.06
CA GLY A 79 -0.08 17.46 -1.36
C GLY A 79 1.25 17.89 -1.95
N GLN A 80 2.29 18.03 -1.12
CA GLN A 80 3.60 18.51 -1.57
C GLN A 80 4.70 17.58 -1.10
N ASN A 81 5.73 17.44 -1.93
CA ASN A 81 7.04 16.86 -1.59
C ASN A 81 7.03 15.42 -1.06
N VAL A 82 5.94 14.69 -1.27
CA VAL A 82 5.85 13.26 -0.96
C VAL A 82 5.12 12.59 -2.10
N ILE A 83 5.21 11.25 -2.15
CA ILE A 83 4.44 10.50 -3.15
C ILE A 83 2.95 10.72 -2.93
N THR A 84 2.21 10.70 -4.02
CA THR A 84 0.77 11.02 -4.00
C THR A 84 0.00 10.14 -3.03
N GLY A 85 0.31 8.84 -2.99
CA GLY A 85 -0.39 7.91 -2.10
C GLY A 85 -0.17 8.22 -0.63
N PHE A 86 0.98 8.78 -0.27
CA PHE A 86 1.24 9.17 1.12
C PHE A 86 0.34 10.33 1.53
N SER A 87 0.26 11.36 0.69
CA SER A 87 -0.64 12.50 0.94
C SER A 87 -2.10 12.07 0.99
N GLN A 88 -2.53 11.22 0.05
CA GLN A 88 -3.90 10.71 0.06
C GLN A 88 -4.18 9.90 1.33
N GLY A 89 -3.21 9.13 1.75
CA GLY A 89 -3.36 8.31 2.96
C GLY A 89 -3.46 9.12 4.23
N THR A 90 -2.76 10.24 4.30
CA THR A 90 -2.78 11.11 5.49
C THR A 90 -4.03 12.00 5.53
N THR A 91 -4.59 12.32 4.36
CA THR A 91 -5.79 13.16 4.31
C THR A 91 -6.94 12.49 5.04
N GLY A 92 -7.59 13.26 5.91
CA GLY A 92 -8.71 12.77 6.69
C GLY A 92 -8.33 12.11 8.01
N MET A 93 -7.03 11.91 8.27
CA MET A 93 -6.60 11.44 9.59
C MET A 93 -6.78 12.55 10.63
N ARG A 94 -7.01 12.12 11.86
CA ARG A 94 -7.03 13.05 13.00
C ARG A 94 -5.79 12.84 13.84
N VAL A 95 -5.33 13.91 14.46
CA VAL A 95 -4.18 13.86 15.36
C VAL A 95 -4.41 12.79 16.42
N GLY A 96 -3.42 11.95 16.63
CA GLY A 96 -3.51 10.79 17.52
C GLY A 96 -3.86 9.51 16.80
N GLY A 97 -4.23 9.57 15.52
CA GLY A 97 -4.59 8.39 14.74
C GLY A 97 -3.40 7.67 14.15
N ILE A 98 -3.59 6.40 13.85
CA ILE A 98 -2.63 5.57 13.11
C ILE A 98 -3.40 4.92 11.96
N ARG A 99 -2.85 5.02 10.75
CA ARG A 99 -3.50 4.48 9.55
C ARG A 99 -2.50 3.67 8.76
N ARG A 100 -2.93 2.48 8.33
CA ARG A 100 -2.17 1.69 7.37
C ARG A 100 -2.66 2.04 5.98
N VAL A 101 -1.72 2.32 5.09
CA VAL A 101 -2.00 2.74 3.72
C VAL A 101 -1.30 1.80 2.77
N THR A 102 -2.04 1.26 1.81
CA THR A 102 -1.49 0.47 0.73
C THR A 102 -1.46 1.34 -0.52
N ILE A 103 -0.27 1.49 -1.10
CA ILE A 103 -0.03 2.43 -2.19
C ILE A 103 0.46 1.67 -3.41
N PRO A 104 -0.34 1.62 -4.50
CA PRO A 104 0.13 1.01 -5.74
C PRO A 104 1.23 1.86 -6.38
N PRO A 105 2.02 1.29 -7.30
CA PRO A 105 3.12 2.02 -7.93
C PRO A 105 2.71 3.33 -8.58
N SER A 106 1.51 3.39 -9.16
CA SER A 106 1.04 4.61 -9.82
C SER A 106 0.87 5.79 -8.88
N LEU A 107 0.72 5.54 -7.59
CA LEU A 107 0.63 6.58 -6.56
C LEU A 107 1.89 6.62 -5.68
N GLY A 108 2.89 5.84 -6.04
CA GLY A 108 4.16 5.75 -5.34
C GLY A 108 5.32 6.12 -6.24
N TYR A 109 6.29 5.24 -6.34
CA TYR A 109 7.52 5.52 -7.09
C TYR A 109 7.48 4.98 -8.53
N GLY A 110 6.38 4.37 -8.94
CA GLY A 110 6.14 3.98 -10.32
C GLY A 110 7.17 3.00 -10.88
N SER A 111 7.41 3.11 -12.18
CA SER A 111 8.33 2.24 -12.90
C SER A 111 9.79 2.55 -12.62
N GLN A 112 10.10 3.66 -11.98
CA GLN A 112 11.48 4.04 -11.66
C GLN A 112 11.95 3.49 -10.33
N GLY A 113 11.03 3.27 -9.38
CA GLY A 113 11.40 2.91 -8.03
C GLY A 113 12.12 4.05 -7.31
N SER A 114 12.86 3.72 -6.27
CA SER A 114 13.62 4.71 -5.51
C SER A 114 14.89 4.06 -4.97
N GLY A 115 16.02 4.49 -5.49
CA GLY A 115 17.32 3.97 -5.08
C GLY A 115 17.40 2.47 -5.20
N GLN A 116 18.09 1.84 -4.25
CA GLN A 116 18.23 0.38 -4.22
C GLN A 116 17.20 -0.28 -3.30
N THR A 117 16.41 0.50 -2.58
CA THR A 117 15.51 -0.02 -1.56
C THR A 117 14.10 -0.24 -2.07
N ILE A 118 13.67 0.53 -3.07
CA ILE A 118 12.33 0.39 -3.65
C ILE A 118 12.49 0.04 -5.12
N PRO A 119 12.25 -1.24 -5.47
CA PRO A 119 12.33 -1.67 -6.88
C PRO A 119 11.27 -1.00 -7.75
N PRO A 120 11.46 -1.02 -9.07
CA PRO A 120 10.41 -0.58 -9.98
C PRO A 120 9.11 -1.32 -9.76
N ASN A 121 8.01 -0.61 -9.95
CA ASN A 121 6.65 -1.19 -9.89
C ASN A 121 6.31 -1.81 -8.55
N SER A 122 6.78 -1.20 -7.46
CA SER A 122 6.51 -1.70 -6.11
C SER A 122 5.23 -1.12 -5.55
N THR A 123 4.41 -2.00 -4.97
CA THR A 123 3.34 -1.60 -4.06
C THR A 123 3.93 -1.45 -2.68
N LEU A 124 3.52 -0.41 -1.98
CA LEU A 124 4.08 -0.04 -0.68
C LEU A 124 3.02 -0.13 0.40
N ILE A 125 3.45 -0.49 1.61
CA ILE A 125 2.63 -0.42 2.81
C ILE A 125 3.26 0.62 3.73
N PHE A 126 2.47 1.60 4.15
CA PHE A 126 2.90 2.54 5.19
C PHE A 126 1.98 2.42 6.40
N GLU A 127 2.53 2.55 7.58
CA GLU A 127 1.77 2.86 8.78
C GLU A 127 2.17 4.24 9.22
N ILE A 128 1.18 5.13 9.28
CA ILE A 128 1.38 6.56 9.51
C ILE A 128 0.65 6.93 10.79
N GLU A 129 1.39 7.51 11.72
CA GLU A 129 0.82 8.13 12.90
C GLU A 129 0.82 9.63 12.72
N LEU A 130 -0.34 10.25 12.83
CA LEU A 130 -0.45 11.71 12.77
C LEU A 130 -0.20 12.28 14.15
N VAL A 131 0.96 12.92 14.32
CA VAL A 131 1.41 13.38 15.63
C VAL A 131 0.85 14.75 15.95
N SER A 132 0.90 15.68 15.00
CA SER A 132 0.45 17.04 15.25
C SER A 132 0.14 17.78 13.96
N ILE A 133 -0.73 18.77 14.10
CA ILE A 133 -1.01 19.80 13.10
C ILE A 133 -0.82 21.12 13.81
N PRO A 134 0.23 21.88 13.50
CA PRO A 134 0.46 23.14 14.15
C PRO A 134 -0.56 24.23 13.77
#